data_0658a61e9a0b2764c673889f5d1f5cad
#
_entry.id   0658a61e9a0b2764c673889f5d1f5cad
#
_cell.length_a   1.000
_cell.length_b   1.000
_cell.length_c   1.000
_cell.angle_alpha   90.00
_cell.angle_beta   90.00
_cell.angle_gamma   90.00
#
_symmetry.space_group_name_H-M   'P 1'
#
loop_
_entity.id
_entity.type
_entity.pdbx_description
1 polymer ?
#
loop_
_entity_poly.entity_id
_entity_poly.type
_entity_poly.pdbx_seq_one_letter_code
_entity_poly.pdbx_strand_id
1 'polypeptide(L)'
;MNNIQDLVLYLQPLLDSLSPGERAKLAKNIGRDLRTSQRQHITAQQNPDGSAFTARRTRLRDQKGKIKRKMFSRIKSNSHLKVLSNSESIAVGFIGRVSRIAKVHQYGLRDRATRSAPYTVYPKRELLGFTDKEINLVESSFIKHINIK
;
A
#
# COMPACT_ATOMS: atom_id res chain seq x y z
N MET A 1 -1.52 7.62 20.54
CA MET A 1 -0.43 6.67 20.23
C MET A 1 0.18 7.03 18.90
N ASN A 2 1.42 7.45 18.92
CA ASN A 2 2.08 7.94 17.71
C ASN A 2 3.26 7.05 17.28
N ASN A 3 3.41 5.88 17.91
CA ASN A 3 4.51 4.97 17.64
C ASN A 3 4.00 3.54 17.49
N ILE A 4 4.52 2.83 16.51
CA ILE A 4 4.17 1.42 16.29
C ILE A 4 4.50 0.53 17.50
N GLN A 5 5.54 0.89 18.25
CA GLN A 5 5.94 0.16 19.47
C GLN A 5 4.88 0.29 20.58
N ASP A 6 4.32 1.48 20.76
CA ASP A 6 3.24 1.72 21.73
C ASP A 6 1.99 0.92 21.33
N LEU A 7 1.69 0.87 20.05
CA LEU A 7 0.58 0.06 19.52
C LEU A 7 0.79 -1.42 19.80
N VAL A 8 1.98 -1.95 19.58
CA VAL A 8 2.32 -3.36 19.86
C VAL A 8 2.13 -3.68 21.34
N LEU A 9 2.66 -2.85 22.24
CA LEU A 9 2.51 -3.04 23.68
C LEU A 9 1.06 -3.03 24.13
N TYR A 10 0.25 -2.15 23.54
CA TYR A 10 -1.18 -2.05 23.85
C TYR A 10 -1.98 -3.26 23.36
N LEU A 11 -1.68 -3.75 22.15
CA LEU A 11 -2.43 -4.82 21.51
C LEU A 11 -1.98 -6.23 21.93
N GLN A 12 -0.74 -6.38 22.40
CA GLN A 12 -0.16 -7.70 22.70
C GLN A 12 -1.00 -8.55 23.65
N PRO A 13 -1.44 -8.04 24.82
CA PRO A 13 -2.27 -8.83 25.74
C PRO A 13 -3.59 -9.30 25.12
N LEU A 14 -4.19 -8.47 24.25
CA LEU A 14 -5.41 -8.81 23.55
C LEU A 14 -5.17 -9.88 22.48
N LEU A 15 -4.06 -9.78 21.74
CA LEU A 15 -3.66 -10.79 20.77
C LEU A 15 -3.36 -12.14 21.41
N ASP A 16 -2.72 -12.13 22.56
CA ASP A 16 -2.37 -13.37 23.30
C ASP A 16 -3.64 -14.10 23.79
N SER A 17 -4.75 -13.41 23.98
CA SER A 17 -6.04 -14.00 24.35
C SER A 17 -6.78 -14.68 23.19
N LEU A 18 -6.35 -14.47 21.95
CA LEU A 18 -7.00 -15.02 20.75
C LEU A 18 -6.35 -16.33 20.31
N SER A 19 -7.18 -17.26 19.83
CA SER A 19 -6.69 -18.47 19.16
C SER A 19 -5.99 -18.13 17.83
N PRO A 20 -5.13 -19.02 17.29
CA PRO A 20 -4.52 -18.81 15.98
C PRO A 20 -5.53 -18.56 14.85
N GLY A 21 -6.69 -19.26 14.87
CA GLY A 21 -7.75 -19.03 13.89
C GLY A 21 -8.40 -17.65 14.01
N GLU A 22 -8.65 -17.20 15.22
CA GLU A 22 -9.18 -15.86 15.48
C GLU A 22 -8.18 -14.77 15.07
N ARG A 23 -6.89 -14.97 15.36
CA ARG A 23 -5.83 -14.05 14.93
C ARG A 23 -5.72 -13.98 13.41
N ALA A 24 -5.80 -15.11 12.71
CA ALA A 24 -5.77 -15.14 11.24
C ALA A 24 -6.96 -14.38 10.63
N LYS A 25 -8.16 -14.54 11.20
CA LYS A 25 -9.35 -13.82 10.77
C LYS A 25 -9.23 -12.31 11.00
N LEU A 26 -8.75 -11.92 12.18
CA LEU A 26 -8.48 -10.54 12.53
C LEU A 26 -7.44 -9.93 11.58
N ALA A 27 -6.33 -10.61 11.35
CA ALA A 27 -5.29 -10.18 10.43
C ALA A 27 -5.80 -9.94 9.01
N LYS A 28 -6.67 -10.81 8.51
CA LYS A 28 -7.31 -10.65 7.21
C LYS A 28 -8.19 -9.40 7.14
N ASN A 29 -8.94 -9.12 8.18
CA ASN A 29 -9.82 -7.95 8.24
C ASN A 29 -9.01 -6.65 8.31
N ILE A 30 -8.00 -6.58 9.17
CA ILE A 30 -7.09 -5.43 9.27
C ILE A 30 -6.35 -5.23 7.94
N GLY A 31 -5.88 -6.31 7.32
CA GLY A 31 -5.21 -6.24 6.03
C GLY A 31 -6.08 -5.66 4.93
N ARG A 32 -7.38 -5.94 4.92
CA ARG A 32 -8.35 -5.33 3.98
C ARG A 32 -8.48 -3.83 4.20
N ASP A 33 -8.55 -3.40 5.45
CA ASP A 33 -8.66 -1.98 5.79
C ASP A 33 -7.36 -1.24 5.39
N LEU A 34 -6.20 -1.82 5.68
CA LEU A 34 -4.90 -1.29 5.23
C LEU A 34 -4.82 -1.19 3.71
N ARG A 35 -5.21 -2.24 2.99
CA ARG A 35 -5.22 -2.21 1.52
C ARG A 35 -6.12 -1.10 0.99
N THR A 36 -7.27 -0.90 1.59
CA THR A 36 -8.19 0.17 1.22
C THR A 36 -7.55 1.54 1.42
N SER A 37 -6.85 1.76 2.54
CA SER A 37 -6.09 2.99 2.79
C SER A 37 -5.02 3.22 1.72
N GLN A 38 -4.23 2.20 1.40
CA GLN A 38 -3.19 2.30 0.36
C GLN A 38 -3.78 2.66 -1.02
N ARG A 39 -4.92 2.04 -1.37
CA ARG A 39 -5.63 2.38 -2.62
C ARG A 39 -6.14 3.81 -2.66
N GLN A 40 -6.58 4.33 -1.52
CA GLN A 40 -7.12 5.69 -1.45
C GLN A 40 -6.06 6.73 -1.78
N HIS A 41 -4.86 6.67 -1.20
CA HIS A 41 -3.84 7.66 -1.52
C HIS A 41 -3.26 7.49 -2.95
N ILE A 42 -3.17 6.27 -3.47
CA ILE A 42 -2.84 6.06 -4.89
C ILE A 42 -3.91 6.70 -5.79
N THR A 43 -5.18 6.52 -5.47
CA THR A 43 -6.29 7.14 -6.20
C THR A 43 -6.23 8.66 -6.13
N ALA A 44 -5.87 9.21 -4.99
CA ALA A 44 -5.67 10.65 -4.78
C ALA A 44 -4.36 11.17 -5.41
N GLN A 45 -3.51 10.30 -5.98
CA GLN A 45 -2.21 10.66 -6.56
C GLN A 45 -1.27 11.32 -5.54
N GLN A 46 -1.25 10.78 -4.33
CA GLN A 46 -0.50 11.29 -3.19
C GLN A 46 0.43 10.25 -2.60
N ASN A 47 1.58 10.70 -2.12
CA ASN A 47 2.46 9.93 -1.26
C ASN A 47 1.80 9.74 0.14
N PRO A 48 2.26 8.81 0.97
CA PRO A 48 1.72 8.60 2.31
C PRO A 48 1.74 9.83 3.21
N ASP A 49 2.69 10.74 3.01
CA ASP A 49 2.80 12.01 3.72
C ASP A 49 1.79 13.09 3.25
N GLY A 50 0.97 12.78 2.25
CA GLY A 50 -0.02 13.69 1.66
C GLY A 50 0.52 14.58 0.53
N SER A 51 1.82 14.58 0.27
CA SER A 51 2.40 15.32 -0.87
C SER A 51 1.95 14.68 -2.20
N ALA A 52 1.79 15.51 -3.24
CA ALA A 52 1.40 15.01 -4.56
C ALA A 52 2.50 14.16 -5.19
N PHE A 53 2.11 13.13 -5.93
CA PHE A 53 3.05 12.41 -6.79
C PHE A 53 3.68 13.35 -7.81
N THR A 54 4.98 13.21 -8.03
CA THR A 54 5.66 13.90 -9.12
C THR A 54 4.98 13.58 -10.45
N ALA A 55 4.61 14.60 -11.21
CA ALA A 55 3.92 14.45 -12.48
C ALA A 55 4.71 13.58 -13.47
N ARG A 56 4.00 12.91 -14.34
CA ARG A 56 4.57 12.13 -15.43
C ARG A 56 5.22 13.08 -16.44
N ARG A 57 6.41 12.72 -16.94
CA ARG A 57 7.01 13.46 -18.04
C ARG A 57 6.14 13.33 -19.29
N THR A 58 5.77 14.47 -19.89
CA THR A 58 5.03 14.50 -21.15
C THR A 58 5.98 14.14 -22.29
N ARG A 59 5.68 13.07 -23.02
CA ARG A 59 6.35 12.76 -24.29
C ARG A 59 5.55 13.38 -25.43
N LEU A 60 6.24 13.79 -26.51
CA LEU A 60 5.58 14.33 -27.71
C LEU A 60 4.48 13.40 -28.26
N ARG A 61 4.66 12.07 -28.15
CA ARG A 61 3.67 11.04 -28.49
C ARG A 61 2.42 11.06 -27.61
N ASP A 62 2.55 11.56 -26.41
CA ASP A 62 1.54 11.50 -25.36
C ASP A 62 0.57 12.69 -25.44
N GLN A 63 0.90 13.71 -26.24
CA GLN A 63 0.07 14.90 -26.46
C GLN A 63 -1.24 14.59 -27.21
N LYS A 64 -1.39 13.40 -27.80
CA LYS A 64 -2.58 12.96 -28.53
C LYS A 64 -3.66 12.26 -27.67
N GLY A 65 -3.67 12.44 -26.38
CA GLY A 65 -4.81 12.14 -25.52
C GLY A 65 -5.03 10.69 -25.11
N LYS A 66 -4.09 9.78 -25.38
CA LYS A 66 -4.20 8.35 -24.98
C LYS A 66 -3.73 8.02 -23.56
N ILE A 67 -3.04 8.94 -22.89
CA ILE A 67 -2.52 8.70 -21.54
C ILE A 67 -3.56 9.10 -20.51
N LYS A 68 -3.88 8.16 -19.64
CA LYS A 68 -4.71 8.45 -18.48
C LYS A 68 -3.99 9.46 -17.58
N ARG A 69 -4.68 10.50 -17.15
CA ARG A 69 -4.16 11.53 -16.25
C ARG A 69 -3.69 10.96 -14.93
N LYS A 70 -4.41 9.95 -14.40
CA LYS A 70 -4.07 9.29 -13.13
C LYS A 70 -3.10 8.14 -13.35
N MET A 71 -2.01 8.15 -12.58
CA MET A 71 -1.01 7.08 -12.56
C MET A 71 -1.48 5.91 -11.69
N PHE A 72 -0.99 4.71 -11.99
CA PHE A 72 -1.15 3.50 -11.19
C PHE A 72 -2.60 3.00 -11.04
N SER A 73 -3.52 3.46 -11.89
CA SER A 73 -4.94 3.11 -11.79
C SER A 73 -5.23 1.62 -11.96
N ARG A 74 -4.41 0.89 -12.70
CA ARG A 74 -4.54 -0.56 -12.88
C ARG A 74 -3.88 -1.36 -11.78
N ILE A 75 -2.68 -0.97 -11.35
CA ILE A 75 -1.90 -1.76 -10.39
C ILE A 75 -2.47 -1.72 -8.97
N LYS A 76 -3.26 -0.70 -8.63
CA LYS A 76 -3.98 -0.63 -7.34
C LYS A 76 -5.17 -1.59 -7.22
N SER A 77 -5.51 -2.31 -8.28
CA SER A 77 -6.64 -3.26 -8.29
C SER A 77 -6.39 -4.44 -7.35
N ASN A 78 -7.48 -5.11 -6.94
CA ASN A 78 -7.40 -6.28 -6.08
C ASN A 78 -6.65 -7.47 -6.70
N SER A 79 -6.48 -7.49 -8.02
CA SER A 79 -5.69 -8.52 -8.70
C SER A 79 -4.18 -8.33 -8.50
N HIS A 80 -3.73 -7.14 -8.22
CA HIS A 80 -2.32 -6.78 -8.11
C HIS A 80 -1.88 -6.36 -6.71
N LEU A 81 -2.71 -5.58 -6.01
CA LEU A 81 -2.48 -5.17 -4.64
C LEU A 81 -3.17 -6.14 -3.70
N LYS A 82 -2.39 -7.00 -3.06
CA LYS A 82 -2.87 -8.13 -2.25
C LYS A 82 -2.63 -7.92 -0.76
N VAL A 83 -3.52 -8.54 0.01
CA VAL A 83 -3.30 -8.79 1.44
C VAL A 83 -2.72 -10.19 1.57
N LEU A 84 -1.56 -10.28 2.22
CA LEU A 84 -0.89 -11.52 2.59
C LEU A 84 -0.88 -11.56 4.12
N SER A 85 -1.68 -12.44 4.70
CA SER A 85 -1.86 -12.50 6.14
C SER A 85 -1.98 -13.93 6.65
N ASN A 86 -1.53 -14.14 7.89
CA ASN A 86 -1.70 -15.38 8.65
C ASN A 86 -1.94 -15.03 10.12
N SER A 87 -1.82 -16.01 11.03
CA SER A 87 -1.98 -15.79 12.46
C SER A 87 -0.89 -14.92 13.10
N GLU A 88 0.24 -14.71 12.41
CA GLU A 88 1.43 -14.06 12.94
C GLU A 88 1.76 -12.73 12.26
N SER A 89 1.26 -12.49 11.04
CA SER A 89 1.64 -11.32 10.25
C SER A 89 0.57 -10.84 9.29
N ILE A 90 0.67 -9.56 8.95
CA ILE A 90 -0.13 -8.90 7.91
C ILE A 90 0.83 -8.20 6.97
N ALA A 91 0.68 -8.41 5.68
CA ALA A 91 1.37 -7.65 4.66
C ALA A 91 0.39 -7.20 3.57
N VAL A 92 0.58 -5.98 3.08
CA VAL A 92 -0.11 -5.46 1.90
C VAL A 92 0.95 -5.13 0.85
N GLY A 93 0.83 -5.70 -0.32
CA GLY A 93 1.87 -5.54 -1.33
C GLY A 93 1.41 -5.86 -2.74
N PHE A 94 2.23 -5.46 -3.69
CA PHE A 94 2.05 -5.77 -5.10
C PHE A 94 2.62 -7.13 -5.45
N ILE A 95 1.89 -7.88 -6.25
CA ILE A 95 2.31 -9.22 -6.72
C ILE A 95 2.46 -9.26 -8.24
N GLY A 96 3.15 -10.30 -8.71
CA GLY A 96 3.33 -10.57 -10.14
C GLY A 96 4.20 -9.52 -10.84
N ARG A 97 3.97 -9.33 -12.13
CA ARG A 97 4.77 -8.44 -12.97
C ARG A 97 4.72 -6.97 -12.54
N VAL A 98 3.63 -6.54 -11.91
CA VAL A 98 3.47 -5.16 -11.45
C VAL A 98 4.33 -4.83 -10.23
N SER A 99 4.80 -5.84 -9.48
CA SER A 99 5.67 -5.62 -8.33
C SER A 99 6.98 -4.93 -8.69
N ARG A 100 7.55 -5.23 -9.86
CA ARG A 100 8.73 -4.53 -10.40
C ARG A 100 8.43 -3.05 -10.65
N ILE A 101 7.33 -2.75 -11.33
CA ILE A 101 6.90 -1.38 -11.62
C ILE A 101 6.68 -0.60 -10.33
N ALA A 102 5.97 -1.21 -9.39
CA ALA A 102 5.71 -0.61 -8.08
C ALA A 102 7.02 -0.31 -7.32
N LYS A 103 7.97 -1.25 -7.31
CA LYS A 103 9.27 -1.09 -6.66
C LYS A 103 10.09 0.05 -7.26
N VAL A 104 10.12 0.17 -8.59
CA VAL A 104 10.83 1.23 -9.31
C VAL A 104 10.30 2.60 -8.89
N HIS A 105 8.99 2.77 -8.81
CA HIS A 105 8.38 4.03 -8.38
C HIS A 105 8.50 4.26 -6.87
N GLN A 106 8.30 3.22 -6.06
CA GLN A 106 8.41 3.32 -4.60
C GLN A 106 9.74 3.90 -4.14
N TYR A 107 10.83 3.51 -4.79
CA TYR A 107 12.19 3.87 -4.42
C TYR A 107 12.88 4.83 -5.38
N GLY A 108 12.23 5.23 -6.47
CA GLY A 108 12.84 6.11 -7.47
C GLY A 108 14.03 5.46 -8.18
N LEU A 109 13.86 4.24 -8.67
CA LEU A 109 14.94 3.45 -9.23
C LEU A 109 15.15 3.72 -10.73
N ARG A 110 16.30 3.27 -11.23
CA ARG A 110 16.62 3.24 -12.66
C ARG A 110 15.98 2.03 -13.33
N ASP A 111 15.20 2.27 -14.37
CA ASP A 111 14.57 1.21 -15.18
C ASP A 111 14.29 1.71 -16.59
N ARG A 112 13.74 0.87 -17.43
CA ARG A 112 13.32 1.19 -18.79
C ARG A 112 11.88 0.73 -19.04
N ALA A 113 11.13 1.50 -19.79
CA ALA A 113 9.72 1.22 -20.08
C ALA A 113 9.54 -0.04 -20.97
N THR A 114 10.45 -0.25 -21.92
CA THR A 114 10.48 -1.41 -22.83
C THR A 114 11.91 -1.89 -23.04
N ARG A 115 12.08 -3.08 -23.59
CA ARG A 115 13.42 -3.62 -23.91
C ARG A 115 14.28 -2.70 -24.78
N SER A 116 13.65 -1.96 -25.68
CA SER A 116 14.32 -1.03 -26.61
C SER A 116 14.41 0.40 -26.09
N ALA A 117 13.74 0.72 -24.99
CA ALA A 117 13.79 2.06 -24.43
C ALA A 117 15.09 2.31 -23.66
N PRO A 118 15.60 3.56 -23.63
CA PRO A 118 16.74 3.91 -22.81
C PRO A 118 16.41 3.77 -21.32
N TYR A 119 17.43 3.43 -20.53
CA TYR A 119 17.32 3.47 -19.07
C TYR A 119 17.14 4.91 -18.59
N THR A 120 16.22 5.10 -17.65
CA THR A 120 15.99 6.39 -17.00
C THR A 120 15.79 6.19 -15.50
N VAL A 121 16.11 7.22 -14.71
CA VAL A 121 15.81 7.25 -13.28
C VAL A 121 14.39 7.80 -13.12
N TYR A 122 13.52 7.00 -12.51
CA TYR A 122 12.15 7.41 -12.24
C TYR A 122 12.08 8.29 -11.00
N PRO A 123 11.22 9.30 -10.98
CA PRO A 123 10.94 10.03 -9.74
C PRO A 123 10.37 9.08 -8.68
N LYS A 124 10.78 9.29 -7.43
CA LYS A 124 10.20 8.57 -6.30
C LYS A 124 8.72 8.95 -6.15
N ARG A 125 7.88 7.94 -6.13
CA ARG A 125 6.44 8.03 -5.82
C ARG A 125 6.10 6.89 -4.90
N GLU A 126 5.86 7.19 -3.64
CA GLU A 126 5.61 6.17 -2.63
C GLU A 126 4.17 5.64 -2.76
N LEU A 127 4.03 4.46 -3.33
CA LEU A 127 2.73 3.81 -3.53
C LEU A 127 2.19 3.18 -2.25
N LEU A 128 3.08 2.72 -1.40
CA LEU A 128 2.76 2.12 -0.11
C LEU A 128 3.48 2.89 1.01
N GLY A 129 2.79 3.08 2.12
CA GLY A 129 3.36 3.71 3.29
C GLY A 129 2.68 3.28 4.58
N PHE A 130 3.38 3.45 5.68
CA PHE A 130 2.88 3.18 7.01
C PHE A 130 3.19 4.39 7.89
N THR A 131 2.24 5.30 7.93
CA THR A 131 2.31 6.55 8.68
C THR A 131 1.44 6.48 9.94
N ASP A 132 1.40 7.54 10.73
CA ASP A 132 0.52 7.62 11.89
C ASP A 132 -0.96 7.37 11.52
N LYS A 133 -1.34 7.71 10.30
CA LYS A 133 -2.68 7.41 9.77
C LYS A 133 -2.95 5.90 9.72
N GLU A 134 -2.01 5.13 9.22
CA GLU A 134 -2.13 3.67 9.16
C GLU A 134 -2.02 3.03 10.55
N ILE A 135 -1.20 3.57 11.45
CA ILE A 135 -1.14 3.13 12.86
C ILE A 135 -2.51 3.29 13.52
N ASN A 136 -3.11 4.46 13.41
CA ASN A 136 -4.44 4.75 13.96
C ASN A 136 -5.52 3.88 13.30
N LEU A 137 -5.40 3.60 12.02
CA LEU A 137 -6.30 2.72 11.29
C LEU A 137 -6.21 1.28 11.80
N VAL A 138 -5.00 0.76 12.02
CA VAL A 138 -4.80 -0.60 12.57
C VAL A 138 -5.41 -0.70 13.95
N GLU A 139 -5.19 0.28 14.83
CA GLU A 139 -5.81 0.33 16.16
C GLU A 139 -7.33 0.31 16.10
N SER A 140 -7.92 1.19 15.30
CA SER A 140 -9.37 1.30 15.13
C SER A 140 -9.97 0.04 14.52
N SER A 141 -9.31 -0.54 13.54
CA SER A 141 -9.73 -1.78 12.88
C SER A 141 -9.65 -2.97 13.84
N PHE A 142 -8.59 -3.03 14.66
CA PHE A 142 -8.46 -4.04 15.69
C PHE A 142 -9.62 -3.99 16.69
N ILE A 143 -9.90 -2.82 17.24
CA ILE A 143 -11.00 -2.61 18.20
C ILE A 143 -12.34 -2.99 17.57
N LYS A 144 -12.57 -2.55 16.33
CA LYS A 144 -13.80 -2.84 15.59
C LYS A 144 -14.02 -4.35 15.42
N HIS A 145 -12.97 -5.09 15.05
CA HIS A 145 -13.09 -6.50 14.72
C HIS A 145 -13.02 -7.43 15.94
N ILE A 146 -12.43 -7.00 17.04
CA ILE A 146 -12.40 -7.79 18.28
C ILE A 146 -13.71 -7.70 19.08
N ASN A 147 -14.44 -6.60 18.96
CA ASN A 147 -15.69 -6.37 19.70
C ASN A 147 -16.93 -7.00 19.02
N ILE A 148 -16.77 -7.72 17.92
CA ILE A 148 -17.85 -8.42 17.22
C ILE A 148 -18.06 -9.85 17.79
N LYS A 149 -17.79 -10.06 19.08
CA LYS A 149 -18.12 -11.32 19.76
C LYS A 149 -19.44 -11.21 20.50
#